data_0a2c67fc13f2175abe4aaf95caeab6c7
#
_entry.id   0a2c67fc13f2175abe4aaf95caeab6c7
#
_cell.length_a   1.000
_cell.length_b   1.000
_cell.length_c   1.000
_cell.angle_alpha   90.00
_cell.angle_beta   90.00
_cell.angle_gamma   90.00
#
_symmetry.space_group_name_H-M   'P 1'
#
loop_
_entity.id
_entity.type
_entity.pdbx_description
1 polymer ?
#
loop_
_entity_poly.entity_id
_entity_poly.type
_entity_poly.pdbx_seq_one_letter_code
_entity_poly.pdbx_strand_id
1 'polypeptide(L)'
;MTKDTGVEILSSSLESKRVLVIVSGGIAAVESVRLCREFRRHSAELTIMMSKEAEKIISPLALSWASGQEVITDWKPEMKQLDSYDVVIVAPATRNTISKHIHGIMDSPIMMALSAARGNKTPIVFVPSMHQDLFDDPVTSDLLQEITLEGNYYFLDSEKEGRRKQPSPTVIVSKLSNLVNSFLPNRKKVAITLGATRAPIDSVRAIQNASSGKTGWTIAEYLFMRGHDVYCIAGKTSAQPTIELPNIIRAGSPEEMLYESLSLAKSEIKPDVWIHSAAVLDYSMTPEKGKRPSGQDKWVIELQPTLKHIPELTDLVGDSIRIGFKLETGVSEEELIQKSLNQISKYGVDFVIANILEQIGDQNSPRARLVSDEGDVKLLQDEIDICLEIEKIISE
;
A
#
# COMPACT_ATOMS: atom_id res chain seq x y z
N MET A 1 19.68 0.88 -29.20
CA MET A 1 18.87 -0.13 -28.47
C MET A 1 17.42 0.32 -28.49
N THR A 2 16.49 -0.53 -28.90
CA THR A 2 15.07 -0.26 -28.75
C THR A 2 14.71 -0.33 -27.28
N LYS A 3 14.24 0.78 -26.68
CA LYS A 3 13.70 0.80 -25.33
C LYS A 3 12.53 -0.16 -25.24
N ASP A 4 12.40 -0.89 -24.11
CA ASP A 4 11.16 -1.58 -23.79
C ASP A 4 10.05 -0.52 -23.62
N THR A 5 9.19 -0.42 -24.63
CA THR A 5 8.04 0.52 -24.63
C THR A 5 6.78 -0.10 -24.02
N GLY A 6 6.84 -1.40 -23.66
CA GLY A 6 5.69 -2.17 -23.18
C GLY A 6 5.48 -2.14 -21.66
N VAL A 7 5.97 -1.13 -20.93
CA VAL A 7 5.69 -0.96 -19.50
C VAL A 7 4.52 -0.01 -19.32
N GLU A 8 3.40 -0.55 -18.86
CA GLU A 8 2.24 0.22 -18.43
C GLU A 8 2.56 0.94 -17.12
N ILE A 9 2.23 2.23 -17.04
CA ILE A 9 2.36 3.00 -15.80
C ILE A 9 1.16 2.70 -14.91
N LEU A 10 1.42 2.21 -13.71
CA LEU A 10 0.40 1.88 -12.72
C LEU A 10 0.21 2.99 -11.69
N SER A 11 1.27 3.74 -11.38
CA SER A 11 1.19 4.88 -10.48
C SER A 11 2.35 5.85 -10.66
N SER A 12 2.21 7.05 -10.08
CA SER A 12 3.26 8.07 -9.99
C SER A 12 3.96 8.08 -8.62
N SER A 13 3.92 6.97 -7.88
CA SER A 13 4.46 6.95 -6.49
C SER A 13 5.95 7.22 -6.39
N LEU A 14 6.71 6.94 -7.45
CA LEU A 14 8.16 7.22 -7.55
C LEU A 14 8.50 8.24 -8.65
N GLU A 15 7.52 9.03 -9.07
CA GLU A 15 7.75 10.11 -10.05
C GLU A 15 8.78 11.11 -9.52
N SER A 16 9.74 11.49 -10.38
CA SER A 16 10.88 12.36 -10.04
C SER A 16 11.80 11.80 -8.95
N LYS A 17 11.70 10.52 -8.59
CA LYS A 17 12.60 9.85 -7.65
C LYS A 17 13.73 9.14 -8.40
N ARG A 18 14.96 9.50 -8.08
CA ARG A 18 16.17 8.88 -8.61
C ARG A 18 16.55 7.67 -7.76
N VAL A 19 16.35 6.46 -8.30
CA VAL A 19 16.60 5.19 -7.62
C VAL A 19 17.84 4.53 -8.20
N LEU A 20 18.87 4.34 -7.37
CA LEU A 20 20.02 3.52 -7.72
C LEU A 20 19.74 2.06 -7.36
N VAL A 21 19.66 1.19 -8.36
CA VAL A 21 19.52 -0.26 -8.19
C VAL A 21 20.89 -0.92 -8.34
N ILE A 22 21.39 -1.53 -7.26
CA ILE A 22 22.62 -2.30 -7.24
C ILE A 22 22.28 -3.79 -7.26
N VAL A 23 22.81 -4.52 -8.25
CA VAL A 23 22.61 -5.96 -8.41
C VAL A 23 23.89 -6.69 -8.02
N SER A 24 23.88 -7.43 -6.90
CA SER A 24 25.01 -8.22 -6.46
C SER A 24 24.92 -9.69 -6.92
N GLY A 25 26.01 -10.46 -6.82
CA GLY A 25 26.18 -11.80 -7.40
C GLY A 25 25.48 -12.91 -6.65
N GLY A 26 24.18 -12.79 -6.38
CA GLY A 26 23.31 -13.86 -5.88
C GLY A 26 22.41 -14.41 -6.98
N ILE A 27 21.99 -15.68 -6.88
CA ILE A 27 21.14 -16.30 -7.89
C ILE A 27 19.82 -15.54 -8.12
N ALA A 28 19.32 -14.83 -7.12
CA ALA A 28 18.14 -13.97 -7.24
C ALA A 28 18.35 -12.73 -8.16
N ALA A 29 19.57 -12.51 -8.67
CA ALA A 29 19.83 -11.50 -9.70
C ALA A 29 18.97 -11.71 -10.97
N VAL A 30 18.49 -12.93 -11.23
CA VAL A 30 17.55 -13.22 -12.33
C VAL A 30 16.22 -12.45 -12.19
N GLU A 31 15.80 -12.12 -10.96
CA GLU A 31 14.57 -11.36 -10.69
C GLU A 31 14.73 -9.84 -10.92
N SER A 32 15.96 -9.35 -11.06
CA SER A 32 16.24 -7.92 -11.23
C SER A 32 15.63 -7.34 -12.52
N VAL A 33 15.40 -8.17 -13.56
CA VAL A 33 14.69 -7.75 -14.79
C VAL A 33 13.25 -7.34 -14.45
N ARG A 34 12.54 -8.19 -13.69
CA ARG A 34 11.17 -7.91 -13.25
C ARG A 34 11.14 -6.72 -12.31
N LEU A 35 12.12 -6.62 -11.41
CA LEU A 35 12.23 -5.51 -10.46
C LEU A 35 12.42 -4.16 -11.18
N CYS A 36 13.30 -4.06 -12.17
CA CYS A 36 13.48 -2.84 -12.95
C CYS A 36 12.20 -2.44 -13.69
N ARG A 37 11.46 -3.41 -14.26
CA ARG A 37 10.17 -3.13 -14.91
C ARG A 37 9.12 -2.65 -13.91
N GLU A 38 9.10 -3.23 -12.70
CA GLU A 38 8.18 -2.80 -11.65
C GLU A 38 8.46 -1.37 -11.20
N PHE A 39 9.70 -1.00 -10.97
CA PHE A 39 10.09 0.40 -10.70
C PHE A 39 9.58 1.36 -11.79
N ARG A 40 9.72 0.99 -13.05
CA ARG A 40 9.22 1.81 -14.18
C ARG A 40 7.70 1.94 -14.20
N ARG A 41 6.95 0.91 -13.76
CA ARG A 41 5.49 1.00 -13.59
C ARG A 41 5.07 2.06 -12.58
N HIS A 42 5.95 2.38 -11.66
CA HIS A 42 5.75 3.40 -10.63
C HIS A 42 6.52 4.70 -10.91
N SER A 43 6.91 4.93 -12.18
CA SER A 43 7.53 6.17 -12.70
C SER A 43 8.90 6.50 -12.13
N ALA A 44 9.66 5.53 -11.59
CA ALA A 44 10.99 5.77 -11.04
C ALA A 44 12.03 6.11 -12.12
N GLU A 45 12.95 7.03 -11.79
CA GLU A 45 14.16 7.29 -12.59
C GLU A 45 15.27 6.34 -12.14
N LEU A 46 15.65 5.38 -13.00
CA LEU A 46 16.57 4.31 -12.64
C LEU A 46 18.01 4.61 -13.07
N THR A 47 18.95 4.31 -12.17
CA THR A 47 20.36 4.04 -12.49
C THR A 47 20.66 2.61 -12.04
N ILE A 48 21.31 1.81 -12.89
CA ILE A 48 21.58 0.40 -12.60
C ILE A 48 23.09 0.19 -12.50
N MET A 49 23.52 -0.39 -11.39
CA MET A 49 24.90 -0.87 -11.19
C MET A 49 24.92 -2.36 -10.90
N MET A 50 25.93 -3.05 -11.39
CA MET A 50 26.01 -4.50 -11.34
C MET A 50 27.41 -4.95 -10.95
N SER A 51 27.52 -5.93 -10.04
CA SER A 51 28.81 -6.53 -9.70
C SER A 51 29.28 -7.49 -10.79
N LYS A 52 30.62 -7.73 -10.85
CA LYS A 52 31.21 -8.71 -11.77
C LYS A 52 30.67 -10.12 -11.56
N GLU A 53 30.33 -10.47 -10.32
CA GLU A 53 29.72 -11.77 -10.00
C GLU A 53 28.29 -11.87 -10.51
N ALA A 54 27.55 -10.76 -10.50
CA ALA A 54 26.20 -10.72 -11.05
C ALA A 54 26.17 -10.90 -12.57
N GLU A 55 27.19 -10.38 -13.29
CA GLU A 55 27.34 -10.58 -14.75
C GLU A 55 27.43 -12.06 -15.15
N LYS A 56 27.88 -12.93 -14.23
CA LYS A 56 27.92 -14.40 -14.45
C LYS A 56 26.55 -15.06 -14.35
N ILE A 57 25.57 -14.37 -13.78
CA ILE A 57 24.20 -14.90 -13.54
C ILE A 57 23.23 -14.32 -14.54
N ILE A 58 23.29 -13.01 -14.80
CA ILE A 58 22.40 -12.31 -15.70
C ILE A 58 23.19 -11.30 -16.56
N SER A 59 22.82 -11.21 -17.84
CA SER A 59 23.49 -10.29 -18.76
C SER A 59 23.15 -8.82 -18.44
N PRO A 60 24.16 -7.91 -18.46
CA PRO A 60 23.91 -6.46 -18.41
C PRO A 60 22.92 -5.99 -19.49
N LEU A 61 22.90 -6.65 -20.67
CA LEU A 61 21.96 -6.36 -21.74
C LEU A 61 20.49 -6.55 -21.29
N ALA A 62 20.19 -7.62 -20.54
CA ALA A 62 18.82 -7.87 -20.05
C ALA A 62 18.35 -6.77 -19.08
N LEU A 63 19.23 -6.31 -18.21
CA LEU A 63 18.93 -5.21 -17.29
C LEU A 63 18.82 -3.86 -18.01
N SER A 64 19.68 -3.62 -19.00
CA SER A 64 19.61 -2.41 -19.83
C SER A 64 18.28 -2.34 -20.59
N TRP A 65 17.82 -3.46 -21.15
CA TRP A 65 16.51 -3.53 -21.80
C TRP A 65 15.38 -3.26 -20.80
N ALA A 66 15.40 -3.90 -19.63
CA ALA A 66 14.34 -3.78 -18.63
C ALA A 66 14.25 -2.38 -18.01
N SER A 67 15.38 -1.74 -17.75
CA SER A 67 15.46 -0.40 -17.15
C SER A 67 15.33 0.73 -18.17
N GLY A 68 15.65 0.46 -19.44
CA GLY A 68 15.80 1.48 -20.48
C GLY A 68 17.06 2.35 -20.31
N GLN A 69 17.99 1.93 -19.43
CA GLN A 69 19.21 2.65 -19.09
C GLN A 69 20.45 1.80 -19.38
N GLU A 70 21.61 2.44 -19.52
CA GLU A 70 22.88 1.74 -19.56
C GLU A 70 23.22 1.18 -18.18
N VAL A 71 23.70 -0.07 -18.13
CA VAL A 71 24.13 -0.73 -16.89
C VAL A 71 25.60 -0.46 -16.64
N ILE A 72 25.93 -0.01 -15.44
CA ILE A 72 27.29 0.27 -15.01
C ILE A 72 27.87 -0.99 -14.37
N THR A 73 28.89 -1.57 -14.98
CA THR A 73 29.56 -2.81 -14.52
C THR A 73 31.02 -2.59 -14.13
N ASP A 74 31.58 -1.43 -14.46
CA ASP A 74 32.98 -1.08 -14.20
C ASP A 74 33.13 0.44 -14.02
N TRP A 75 34.34 0.87 -13.69
CA TRP A 75 34.68 2.28 -13.56
C TRP A 75 34.48 3.00 -14.89
N LYS A 76 33.84 4.17 -14.82
CA LYS A 76 33.63 5.06 -15.97
C LYS A 76 33.94 6.50 -15.61
N PRO A 77 34.39 7.33 -16.60
CA PRO A 77 34.74 8.73 -16.35
C PRO A 77 33.62 9.56 -15.76
N GLU A 78 32.36 9.23 -16.06
CA GLU A 78 31.16 9.94 -15.61
C GLU A 78 30.88 9.80 -14.11
N MET A 79 31.57 8.86 -13.45
CA MET A 79 31.51 8.63 -12.00
C MET A 79 30.10 8.65 -11.40
N LYS A 80 29.11 8.08 -12.10
CA LYS A 80 27.70 8.05 -11.65
C LYS A 80 27.48 7.42 -10.27
N GLN A 81 28.43 6.66 -9.75
CA GLN A 81 28.43 6.16 -8.38
C GLN A 81 28.51 7.27 -7.33
N LEU A 82 28.87 8.49 -7.70
CA LEU A 82 28.91 9.66 -6.83
C LEU A 82 27.72 10.62 -7.04
N ASP A 83 26.80 10.29 -7.95
CA ASP A 83 25.59 11.06 -8.15
C ASP A 83 24.69 11.04 -6.88
N SER A 84 23.85 12.06 -6.77
CA SER A 84 22.83 12.09 -5.73
C SER A 84 21.63 11.22 -6.13
N TYR A 85 21.17 10.38 -5.22
CA TYR A 85 20.00 9.54 -5.37
C TYR A 85 19.03 9.80 -4.21
N ASP A 86 17.74 9.60 -4.43
CA ASP A 86 16.74 9.65 -3.35
C ASP A 86 16.78 8.39 -2.50
N VAL A 87 17.18 7.27 -3.10
CA VAL A 87 17.35 5.98 -2.43
C VAL A 87 18.31 5.08 -3.21
N VAL A 88 19.03 4.25 -2.49
CA VAL A 88 19.84 3.16 -3.05
C VAL A 88 19.25 1.84 -2.61
N ILE A 89 19.00 0.93 -3.56
CA ILE A 89 18.55 -0.42 -3.26
C ILE A 89 19.55 -1.45 -3.76
N VAL A 90 19.93 -2.39 -2.90
CA VAL A 90 20.77 -3.54 -3.24
C VAL A 90 19.87 -4.77 -3.32
N ALA A 91 19.53 -5.18 -4.54
CA ALA A 91 18.60 -6.29 -4.78
C ALA A 91 19.03 -7.16 -5.98
N PRO A 92 19.49 -8.39 -5.73
CA PRO A 92 19.71 -9.01 -4.41
C PRO A 92 20.91 -8.44 -3.67
N ALA A 93 20.90 -8.54 -2.33
CA ALA A 93 22.04 -8.25 -1.48
C ALA A 93 22.68 -9.57 -1.00
N THR A 94 23.90 -9.85 -1.45
CA THR A 94 24.67 -10.98 -0.90
C THR A 94 25.30 -10.60 0.43
N ARG A 95 25.53 -11.58 1.32
CA ARG A 95 26.23 -11.35 2.59
C ARG A 95 27.60 -10.68 2.38
N ASN A 96 28.31 -11.05 1.32
CA ASN A 96 29.59 -10.42 0.97
C ASN A 96 29.44 -8.91 0.71
N THR A 97 28.42 -8.49 -0.03
CA THR A 97 28.16 -7.07 -0.31
C THR A 97 27.79 -6.31 0.96
N ILE A 98 26.94 -6.88 1.81
CA ILE A 98 26.55 -6.31 3.11
C ILE A 98 27.79 -6.17 4.01
N SER A 99 28.58 -7.23 4.15
CA SER A 99 29.81 -7.22 4.96
C SER A 99 30.81 -6.17 4.50
N LYS A 100 31.06 -6.06 3.18
CA LYS A 100 31.93 -5.01 2.63
C LYS A 100 31.41 -3.61 2.92
N HIS A 101 30.09 -3.40 2.82
CA HIS A 101 29.47 -2.11 3.14
C HIS A 101 29.70 -1.73 4.60
N ILE A 102 29.40 -2.61 5.54
CA ILE A 102 29.59 -2.38 6.98
C ILE A 102 31.05 -2.09 7.32
N HIS A 103 31.99 -2.81 6.71
CA HIS A 103 33.43 -2.61 6.96
C HIS A 103 34.08 -1.49 6.10
N GLY A 104 33.30 -0.76 5.29
CA GLY A 104 33.81 0.36 4.49
C GLY A 104 34.76 -0.05 3.36
N ILE A 105 34.68 -1.27 2.84
CA ILE A 105 35.54 -1.75 1.74
C ILE A 105 35.03 -1.17 0.41
N MET A 106 35.87 -0.44 -0.31
CA MET A 106 35.54 0.27 -1.56
C MET A 106 36.33 -0.28 -2.75
N ASP A 107 36.23 -1.56 -3.02
CA ASP A 107 36.99 -2.28 -4.05
C ASP A 107 36.31 -2.34 -5.43
N SER A 108 35.18 -1.67 -5.61
CA SER A 108 34.39 -1.69 -6.85
C SER A 108 33.46 -0.47 -6.95
N PRO A 109 32.95 -0.13 -8.15
CA PRO A 109 32.02 1.00 -8.33
C PRO A 109 30.78 0.91 -7.42
N ILE A 110 30.20 -0.31 -7.24
CA ILE A 110 29.02 -0.50 -6.37
C ILE A 110 29.35 -0.22 -4.91
N MET A 111 30.53 -0.60 -4.44
CA MET A 111 30.94 -0.34 -3.05
C MET A 111 31.25 1.14 -2.82
N MET A 112 31.81 1.83 -3.82
CA MET A 112 31.97 3.29 -3.78
C MET A 112 30.61 3.99 -3.74
N ALA A 113 29.62 3.56 -4.55
CA ALA A 113 28.28 4.11 -4.53
C ALA A 113 27.61 3.97 -3.15
N LEU A 114 27.73 2.81 -2.52
CA LEU A 114 27.21 2.58 -1.18
C LEU A 114 27.90 3.45 -0.11
N SER A 115 29.22 3.64 -0.24
CA SER A 115 29.97 4.53 0.67
C SER A 115 29.57 5.99 0.48
N ALA A 116 29.40 6.45 -0.77
CA ALA A 116 28.91 7.80 -1.09
C ALA A 116 27.49 8.02 -0.55
N ALA A 117 26.57 7.07 -0.75
CA ALA A 117 25.22 7.13 -0.22
C ALA A 117 25.20 7.25 1.31
N ARG A 118 26.04 6.45 2.02
CA ARG A 118 26.21 6.56 3.48
C ARG A 118 26.68 7.95 3.87
N GLY A 119 27.69 8.50 3.19
CA GLY A 119 28.23 9.83 3.46
C GLY A 119 27.20 10.94 3.24
N ASN A 120 26.35 10.81 2.24
CA ASN A 120 25.27 11.74 1.92
C ASN A 120 24.00 11.51 2.73
N LYS A 121 23.95 10.51 3.61
CA LYS A 121 22.76 10.08 4.37
C LYS A 121 21.57 9.71 3.46
N THR A 122 21.86 9.26 2.25
CA THR A 122 20.83 8.69 1.36
C THR A 122 20.37 7.35 1.95
N PRO A 123 19.06 7.11 2.07
CA PRO A 123 18.55 5.83 2.53
C PRO A 123 19.06 4.66 1.69
N ILE A 124 19.57 3.62 2.33
CA ILE A 124 20.02 2.39 1.66
C ILE A 124 19.12 1.25 2.09
N VAL A 125 18.58 0.53 1.11
CA VAL A 125 17.73 -0.66 1.32
C VAL A 125 18.46 -1.88 0.83
N PHE A 126 18.67 -2.85 1.71
CA PHE A 126 19.21 -4.15 1.32
C PHE A 126 18.08 -5.18 1.18
N VAL A 127 18.17 -6.03 0.16
CA VAL A 127 17.25 -7.15 -0.03
C VAL A 127 18.07 -8.45 0.05
N PRO A 128 18.34 -8.95 1.28
CA PRO A 128 19.14 -10.15 1.47
C PRO A 128 18.49 -11.35 0.80
N SER A 129 19.27 -12.07 0.01
CA SER A 129 18.85 -13.31 -0.65
C SER A 129 19.98 -14.32 -0.59
N MET A 130 19.80 -15.37 0.22
CA MET A 130 20.81 -16.40 0.45
C MET A 130 20.17 -17.69 0.93
N HIS A 131 20.96 -18.78 0.92
CA HIS A 131 20.54 -20.06 1.48
C HIS A 131 20.30 -19.93 2.98
N GLN A 132 19.39 -20.73 3.54
CA GLN A 132 19.01 -20.66 4.96
C GLN A 132 20.22 -20.82 5.88
N ASP A 133 21.13 -21.77 5.60
CA ASP A 133 22.35 -21.99 6.40
C ASP A 133 23.23 -20.74 6.52
N LEU A 134 23.28 -19.92 5.45
CA LEU A 134 24.01 -18.65 5.47
C LEU A 134 23.22 -17.55 6.20
N PHE A 135 21.91 -17.67 6.21
CA PHE A 135 21.05 -16.74 6.92
C PHE A 135 21.09 -17.00 8.43
N ASP A 136 21.15 -18.27 8.82
CA ASP A 136 21.22 -18.73 10.23
C ASP A 136 22.62 -18.56 10.84
N ASP A 137 23.65 -18.26 10.04
CA ASP A 137 24.98 -17.90 10.55
C ASP A 137 24.88 -16.63 11.40
N PRO A 138 25.33 -16.64 12.67
CA PRO A 138 25.29 -15.50 13.57
C PRO A 138 25.85 -14.21 12.97
N VAL A 139 26.90 -14.31 12.15
CA VAL A 139 27.49 -13.17 11.44
C VAL A 139 26.47 -12.45 10.54
N THR A 140 25.52 -13.17 9.95
CA THR A 140 24.47 -12.54 9.14
C THR A 140 23.51 -11.73 10.01
N SER A 141 23.15 -12.27 11.19
CA SER A 141 22.32 -11.52 12.15
C SER A 141 23.01 -10.23 12.62
N ASP A 142 24.31 -10.31 12.96
CA ASP A 142 25.10 -9.16 13.37
C ASP A 142 25.14 -8.09 12.26
N LEU A 143 25.38 -8.49 11.01
CA LEU A 143 25.42 -7.59 9.86
C LEU A 143 24.06 -6.91 9.61
N LEU A 144 22.94 -7.62 9.78
CA LEU A 144 21.60 -7.04 9.64
C LEU A 144 21.28 -6.06 10.78
N GLN A 145 21.77 -6.34 11.98
CA GLN A 145 21.68 -5.43 13.12
C GLN A 145 22.46 -4.14 12.86
N GLU A 146 23.70 -4.25 12.35
CA GLU A 146 24.53 -3.09 11.99
C GLU A 146 23.88 -2.22 10.91
N ILE A 147 23.26 -2.83 9.87
CA ILE A 147 22.47 -2.07 8.88
C ILE A 147 21.42 -1.19 9.58
N THR A 148 20.69 -1.74 10.55
CA THR A 148 19.64 -1.02 11.28
C THR A 148 20.23 0.08 12.16
N LEU A 149 21.35 -0.18 12.84
CA LEU A 149 22.05 0.80 13.67
C LEU A 149 22.60 1.99 12.85
N GLU A 150 22.96 1.76 11.58
CA GLU A 150 23.34 2.82 10.65
C GLU A 150 22.13 3.66 10.15
N GLY A 151 20.91 3.30 10.50
CA GLY A 151 19.69 3.92 10.00
C GLY A 151 19.31 3.48 8.57
N ASN A 152 19.87 2.38 8.10
CA ASN A 152 19.53 1.76 6.83
C ASN A 152 18.44 0.69 7.02
N TYR A 153 17.94 0.14 5.91
CA TYR A 153 16.79 -0.76 5.89
C TYR A 153 17.14 -2.08 5.21
N TYR A 154 16.38 -3.13 5.55
CA TYR A 154 16.39 -4.35 4.78
C TYR A 154 14.97 -4.92 4.62
N PHE A 155 14.71 -5.55 3.46
CA PHE A 155 13.45 -6.21 3.16
C PHE A 155 13.67 -7.72 3.07
N LEU A 156 12.90 -8.47 3.84
CA LEU A 156 12.89 -9.92 3.85
C LEU A 156 11.52 -10.44 3.48
N ASP A 157 11.47 -11.59 2.80
CA ASP A 157 10.25 -12.41 2.68
C ASP A 157 10.20 -13.43 3.82
N SER A 158 9.04 -14.02 4.03
CA SER A 158 8.89 -15.19 4.90
C SER A 158 9.71 -16.37 4.35
N GLU A 159 10.20 -17.22 5.26
CA GLU A 159 10.84 -18.45 4.88
C GLU A 159 9.89 -19.36 4.09
N LYS A 160 10.35 -19.83 2.92
CA LYS A 160 9.63 -20.79 2.06
C LYS A 160 10.60 -21.83 1.55
N GLU A 161 10.28 -23.10 1.72
CA GLU A 161 11.08 -24.24 1.23
C GLU A 161 12.54 -24.23 1.74
N GLY A 162 12.76 -23.90 3.02
CA GLY A 162 14.09 -23.84 3.65
C GLY A 162 15.01 -22.76 3.06
N ARG A 163 14.43 -21.69 2.49
CA ARG A 163 15.16 -20.56 1.92
C ARG A 163 14.43 -19.26 2.22
N ARG A 164 15.15 -18.22 2.53
CA ARG A 164 14.63 -16.87 2.47
C ARG A 164 14.83 -16.32 1.07
N LYS A 165 13.73 -16.29 0.32
CA LYS A 165 13.71 -15.73 -1.03
C LYS A 165 13.67 -14.21 -0.97
N GLN A 166 14.11 -13.57 -2.05
CA GLN A 166 13.85 -12.15 -2.26
C GLN A 166 12.33 -11.94 -2.33
N PRO A 167 11.76 -10.93 -1.65
CA PRO A 167 10.37 -10.55 -1.82
C PRO A 167 10.02 -10.30 -3.30
N SER A 168 8.74 -10.39 -3.65
CA SER A 168 8.31 -10.10 -5.03
C SER A 168 8.65 -8.66 -5.41
N PRO A 169 8.88 -8.36 -6.70
CA PRO A 169 9.11 -6.99 -7.16
C PRO A 169 8.05 -5.99 -6.68
N THR A 170 6.78 -6.38 -6.68
CA THR A 170 5.67 -5.55 -6.22
C THR A 170 5.80 -5.21 -4.73
N VAL A 171 6.16 -6.18 -3.89
CA VAL A 171 6.39 -5.95 -2.45
C VAL A 171 7.60 -5.03 -2.22
N ILE A 172 8.70 -5.26 -2.95
CA ILE A 172 9.89 -4.41 -2.83
C ILE A 172 9.58 -2.97 -3.21
N VAL A 173 8.95 -2.76 -4.37
CA VAL A 173 8.67 -1.42 -4.89
C VAL A 173 7.65 -0.70 -4.03
N SER A 174 6.60 -1.36 -3.55
CA SER A 174 5.60 -0.73 -2.67
C SER A 174 6.21 -0.29 -1.33
N LYS A 175 7.01 -1.14 -0.68
CA LYS A 175 7.71 -0.80 0.56
C LYS A 175 8.73 0.32 0.36
N LEU A 176 9.47 0.29 -0.74
CA LEU A 176 10.43 1.35 -1.07
C LEU A 176 9.73 2.67 -1.39
N SER A 177 8.61 2.64 -2.13
CA SER A 177 7.79 3.82 -2.40
C SER A 177 7.30 4.46 -1.09
N ASN A 178 6.75 3.65 -0.17
CA ASN A 178 6.35 4.14 1.14
C ASN A 178 7.52 4.77 1.88
N LEU A 179 8.66 4.07 1.97
CA LEU A 179 9.85 4.57 2.67
C LEU A 179 10.30 5.93 2.13
N VAL A 180 10.50 6.05 0.83
CA VAL A 180 11.00 7.29 0.21
C VAL A 180 10.01 8.44 0.37
N ASN A 181 8.72 8.16 0.25
CA ASN A 181 7.69 9.17 0.36
C ASN A 181 7.33 9.51 1.82
N SER A 182 7.64 8.66 2.80
CA SER A 182 7.40 8.95 4.22
C SER A 182 8.21 10.13 4.75
N PHE A 183 9.31 10.49 4.07
CA PHE A 183 10.11 11.68 4.39
C PHE A 183 9.54 12.99 3.82
N LEU A 184 8.51 12.91 2.98
CA LEU A 184 7.85 14.11 2.46
C LEU A 184 7.06 14.82 3.58
N PRO A 185 6.91 16.15 3.51
CA PRO A 185 6.06 16.88 4.45
C PRO A 185 4.59 16.44 4.31
N ASN A 186 3.80 16.72 5.35
CA ASN A 186 2.35 16.47 5.39
C ASN A 186 1.95 14.99 5.25
N ARG A 187 2.81 14.05 5.64
CA ARG A 187 2.40 12.64 5.76
C ARG A 187 1.50 12.46 6.97
N LYS A 188 0.45 11.68 6.80
CA LYS A 188 -0.65 11.50 7.77
C LYS A 188 -0.75 10.05 8.22
N LYS A 189 -1.31 9.86 9.41
CA LYS A 189 -1.84 8.57 9.87
C LYS A 189 -3.28 8.47 9.41
N VAL A 190 -3.59 7.51 8.56
CA VAL A 190 -4.88 7.38 7.89
C VAL A 190 -5.57 6.10 8.33
N ALA A 191 -6.74 6.21 8.96
CA ALA A 191 -7.60 5.07 9.26
C ALA A 191 -8.63 4.88 8.14
N ILE A 192 -8.78 3.65 7.65
CA ILE A 192 -9.71 3.31 6.58
C ILE A 192 -10.59 2.16 7.04
N THR A 193 -11.91 2.39 7.17
CA THR A 193 -12.86 1.28 7.28
C THR A 193 -13.24 0.81 5.88
N LEU A 194 -13.23 -0.48 5.61
CA LEU A 194 -13.49 -1.01 4.27
C LEU A 194 -14.17 -2.39 4.26
N GLY A 195 -14.68 -2.78 3.11
CA GLY A 195 -15.37 -4.05 2.93
C GLY A 195 -16.81 -4.04 3.46
N ALA A 196 -17.39 -5.23 3.65
CA ALA A 196 -18.75 -5.40 4.14
C ALA A 196 -18.77 -5.90 5.59
N THR A 197 -19.70 -5.45 6.41
CA THR A 197 -20.00 -6.15 7.65
C THR A 197 -21.00 -7.27 7.40
N ARG A 198 -20.97 -8.27 8.29
CA ARG A 198 -21.78 -9.48 8.22
C ARG A 198 -22.43 -9.75 9.57
N ALA A 199 -23.74 -9.97 9.57
CA ALA A 199 -24.51 -10.36 10.75
C ALA A 199 -24.92 -11.83 10.63
N PRO A 200 -24.48 -12.74 11.53
CA PRO A 200 -24.90 -14.13 11.50
C PRO A 200 -26.37 -14.25 11.83
N ILE A 201 -27.10 -15.11 11.09
CA ILE A 201 -28.49 -15.50 11.39
C ILE A 201 -28.48 -16.74 12.30
N ASP A 202 -27.63 -17.71 11.94
CA ASP A 202 -27.35 -18.91 12.71
C ASP A 202 -25.88 -19.30 12.58
N SER A 203 -25.45 -20.45 13.06
CA SER A 203 -24.07 -20.91 12.98
C SER A 203 -23.54 -21.07 11.54
N VAL A 204 -24.40 -21.02 10.53
CA VAL A 204 -24.03 -21.30 9.11
C VAL A 204 -24.39 -20.15 8.18
N ARG A 205 -25.52 -19.46 8.45
CA ARG A 205 -26.06 -18.43 7.55
C ARG A 205 -25.89 -17.04 8.11
N ALA A 206 -25.75 -16.04 7.21
CA ALA A 206 -25.60 -14.65 7.59
C ALA A 206 -26.20 -13.71 6.54
N ILE A 207 -26.51 -12.48 6.97
CA ILE A 207 -26.80 -11.33 6.13
C ILE A 207 -25.49 -10.55 5.95
N GLN A 208 -25.24 -10.05 4.76
CA GLN A 208 -24.04 -9.29 4.43
C GLN A 208 -24.35 -8.28 3.30
N ASN A 209 -23.75 -7.11 3.36
CA ASN A 209 -23.78 -6.15 2.27
C ASN A 209 -22.95 -6.63 1.06
N ALA A 210 -23.40 -6.29 -0.14
CA ALA A 210 -22.71 -6.65 -1.39
C ALA A 210 -21.53 -5.71 -1.68
N SER A 211 -20.49 -5.73 -0.83
CA SER A 211 -19.27 -4.96 -1.04
C SER A 211 -18.09 -5.90 -1.21
N SER A 212 -17.28 -5.68 -2.26
CA SER A 212 -16.03 -6.42 -2.47
C SER A 212 -14.87 -5.89 -1.63
N GLY A 213 -14.95 -4.65 -1.16
CA GLY A 213 -13.86 -3.93 -0.51
C GLY A 213 -12.80 -3.36 -1.46
N LYS A 214 -12.96 -3.54 -2.78
CA LYS A 214 -11.96 -3.14 -3.78
C LYS A 214 -11.55 -1.67 -3.65
N THR A 215 -12.49 -0.75 -3.65
CA THR A 215 -12.21 0.70 -3.56
C THR A 215 -11.41 1.05 -2.29
N GLY A 216 -11.80 0.49 -1.13
CA GLY A 216 -11.07 0.72 0.12
C GLY A 216 -9.63 0.19 0.06
N TRP A 217 -9.40 -0.98 -0.54
CA TRP A 217 -8.05 -1.50 -0.74
C TRP A 217 -7.24 -0.64 -1.70
N THR A 218 -7.82 -0.20 -2.83
CA THR A 218 -7.13 0.68 -3.79
C THR A 218 -6.68 1.99 -3.14
N ILE A 219 -7.53 2.62 -2.32
CA ILE A 219 -7.19 3.83 -1.57
C ILE A 219 -6.07 3.54 -0.56
N ALA A 220 -6.17 2.42 0.18
CA ALA A 220 -5.17 2.05 1.17
C ALA A 220 -3.78 1.82 0.55
N GLU A 221 -3.71 1.08 -0.55
CA GLU A 221 -2.48 0.82 -1.30
C GLU A 221 -1.88 2.10 -1.87
N TYR A 222 -2.72 2.95 -2.47
CA TYR A 222 -2.29 4.22 -3.02
C TYR A 222 -1.69 5.12 -1.94
N LEU A 223 -2.40 5.36 -0.84
CA LEU A 223 -1.92 6.22 0.24
C LEU A 223 -0.68 5.65 0.93
N PHE A 224 -0.60 4.32 1.10
CA PHE A 224 0.60 3.68 1.60
C PHE A 224 1.80 3.97 0.71
N MET A 225 1.71 3.75 -0.61
CA MET A 225 2.82 4.04 -1.53
C MET A 225 3.16 5.53 -1.63
N ARG A 226 2.23 6.41 -1.27
CA ARG A 226 2.48 7.85 -1.14
C ARG A 226 3.13 8.26 0.19
N GLY A 227 3.45 7.29 1.06
CA GLY A 227 4.21 7.49 2.30
C GLY A 227 3.36 7.80 3.53
N HIS A 228 2.04 7.66 3.45
CA HIS A 228 1.16 7.76 4.60
C HIS A 228 1.24 6.48 5.46
N ASP A 229 0.98 6.62 6.76
CA ASP A 229 0.88 5.49 7.69
C ASP A 229 -0.60 5.02 7.71
N VAL A 230 -0.88 3.89 7.06
CA VAL A 230 -2.25 3.45 6.77
C VAL A 230 -2.67 2.32 7.71
N TYR A 231 -3.84 2.47 8.34
CA TYR A 231 -4.50 1.52 9.23
C TYR A 231 -5.83 1.09 8.62
N CYS A 232 -5.96 -0.17 8.24
CA CYS A 232 -7.17 -0.71 7.63
C CYS A 232 -8.00 -1.50 8.64
N ILE A 233 -9.25 -1.10 8.87
CA ILE A 233 -10.25 -1.88 9.62
C ILE A 233 -11.14 -2.54 8.58
N ALA A 234 -10.86 -3.80 8.29
CA ALA A 234 -11.42 -4.52 7.16
C ALA A 234 -12.50 -5.53 7.57
N GLY A 235 -13.71 -5.33 7.08
CA GLY A 235 -14.80 -6.30 7.15
C GLY A 235 -14.55 -7.50 6.23
N LYS A 236 -15.62 -8.11 5.76
CA LYS A 236 -15.56 -9.19 4.75
C LYS A 236 -15.30 -8.58 3.38
N THR A 237 -14.28 -9.07 2.70
CA THR A 237 -13.90 -8.65 1.37
C THR A 237 -13.69 -9.84 0.45
N SER A 238 -14.15 -9.75 -0.79
CA SER A 238 -13.80 -10.69 -1.87
C SER A 238 -12.56 -10.24 -2.64
N ALA A 239 -12.30 -8.94 -2.71
CA ALA A 239 -11.01 -8.42 -3.16
C ALA A 239 -9.96 -8.55 -2.03
N GLN A 240 -8.71 -8.64 -2.41
CA GLN A 240 -7.57 -8.61 -1.49
C GLN A 240 -6.62 -7.49 -1.92
N PRO A 241 -5.83 -6.92 -1.01
CA PRO A 241 -4.79 -5.99 -1.40
C PRO A 241 -3.75 -6.70 -2.29
N THR A 242 -3.21 -5.95 -3.25
CA THR A 242 -2.18 -6.44 -4.20
C THR A 242 -0.77 -6.30 -3.64
N ILE A 243 -0.61 -5.46 -2.61
CA ILE A 243 0.63 -5.24 -1.88
C ILE A 243 0.46 -5.62 -0.40
N GLU A 244 1.58 -5.75 0.31
CA GLU A 244 1.57 -5.95 1.76
C GLU A 244 1.32 -4.62 2.48
N LEU A 245 0.19 -4.53 3.18
CA LEU A 245 -0.12 -3.41 4.07
C LEU A 245 0.18 -3.83 5.52
N PRO A 246 0.92 -3.01 6.30
CA PRO A 246 1.41 -3.43 7.62
C PRO A 246 0.30 -3.51 8.68
N ASN A 247 -0.72 -2.65 8.61
CA ASN A 247 -1.70 -2.48 9.67
C ASN A 247 -3.11 -2.84 9.16
N ILE A 248 -3.42 -4.14 9.15
CA ILE A 248 -4.76 -4.64 8.80
C ILE A 248 -5.40 -5.30 10.02
N ILE A 249 -6.49 -4.73 10.49
CA ILE A 249 -7.36 -5.28 11.54
C ILE A 249 -8.59 -5.88 10.87
N ARG A 250 -8.90 -7.14 11.14
CA ARG A 250 -10.10 -7.82 10.60
C ARG A 250 -11.26 -7.70 11.58
N ALA A 251 -12.36 -7.11 11.12
CA ALA A 251 -13.56 -6.84 11.89
C ALA A 251 -14.79 -7.18 11.07
N GLY A 252 -15.32 -8.39 11.25
CA GLY A 252 -16.32 -8.97 10.35
C GLY A 252 -17.75 -8.54 10.62
N SER A 253 -18.11 -8.17 11.85
CA SER A 253 -19.46 -7.70 12.20
C SER A 253 -19.53 -6.17 12.37
N PRO A 254 -20.74 -5.56 12.39
CA PRO A 254 -20.88 -4.15 12.71
C PRO A 254 -20.26 -3.79 14.08
N GLU A 255 -20.51 -4.62 15.09
CA GLU A 255 -20.05 -4.42 16.45
C GLU A 255 -18.52 -4.52 16.57
N GLU A 256 -17.91 -5.53 15.92
CA GLU A 256 -16.44 -5.67 15.86
C GLU A 256 -15.81 -4.46 15.16
N MET A 257 -16.36 -4.03 14.02
CA MET A 257 -15.81 -2.89 13.27
C MET A 257 -15.91 -1.59 14.07
N LEU A 258 -17.01 -1.38 14.78
CA LEU A 258 -17.17 -0.24 15.66
C LEU A 258 -16.17 -0.31 16.83
N TYR A 259 -16.03 -1.47 17.46
CA TYR A 259 -15.11 -1.67 18.58
C TYR A 259 -13.65 -1.36 18.16
N GLU A 260 -13.20 -1.91 17.04
CA GLU A 260 -11.84 -1.68 16.53
C GLU A 260 -11.62 -0.21 16.12
N SER A 261 -12.66 0.42 15.54
CA SER A 261 -12.59 1.85 15.20
C SER A 261 -12.47 2.74 16.45
N LEU A 262 -13.26 2.46 17.47
CA LEU A 262 -13.20 3.16 18.76
C LEU A 262 -11.86 2.90 19.49
N SER A 263 -11.35 1.68 19.43
CA SER A 263 -10.06 1.30 19.99
C SER A 263 -8.92 2.07 19.34
N LEU A 264 -8.90 2.14 18.01
CA LEU A 264 -7.90 2.90 17.25
C LEU A 264 -8.01 4.41 17.52
N ALA A 265 -9.21 4.96 17.58
CA ALA A 265 -9.43 6.39 17.89
C ALA A 265 -8.94 6.77 19.29
N LYS A 266 -9.02 5.86 20.27
CA LYS A 266 -8.55 6.06 21.66
C LYS A 266 -7.08 5.73 21.86
N SER A 267 -6.41 5.12 20.87
CA SER A 267 -5.02 4.72 20.97
C SER A 267 -4.06 5.92 20.91
N GLU A 268 -2.78 5.69 21.22
CA GLU A 268 -1.73 6.69 21.04
C GLU A 268 -1.44 7.01 19.58
N ILE A 269 -1.91 6.19 18.66
CA ILE A 269 -1.75 6.37 17.20
C ILE A 269 -2.48 7.63 16.75
N LYS A 270 -3.73 7.83 17.18
CA LYS A 270 -4.61 8.96 16.84
C LYS A 270 -4.55 9.31 15.35
N PRO A 271 -5.30 8.62 14.49
CA PRO A 271 -5.30 8.92 13.05
C PRO A 271 -5.66 10.38 12.76
N ASP A 272 -4.89 11.02 11.87
CA ASP A 272 -5.15 12.39 11.40
C ASP A 272 -6.32 12.44 10.40
N VAL A 273 -6.62 11.28 9.78
CA VAL A 273 -7.64 11.15 8.74
C VAL A 273 -8.44 9.88 8.95
N TRP A 274 -9.76 9.97 8.76
CA TRP A 274 -10.68 8.84 8.77
C TRP A 274 -11.42 8.72 7.45
N ILE A 275 -11.27 7.60 6.76
CA ILE A 275 -11.97 7.29 5.50
C ILE A 275 -12.97 6.16 5.77
N HIS A 276 -14.25 6.50 5.72
CA HIS A 276 -15.35 5.59 6.02
C HIS A 276 -15.89 4.97 4.73
N SER A 277 -15.18 3.97 4.18
CA SER A 277 -15.57 3.30 2.93
C SER A 277 -16.24 1.93 3.12
N ALA A 278 -16.40 1.48 4.37
CA ALA A 278 -17.06 0.22 4.67
C ALA A 278 -18.55 0.27 4.42
N ALA A 279 -19.10 -0.81 3.86
CA ALA A 279 -20.53 -1.05 3.77
C ALA A 279 -21.02 -1.71 5.09
N VAL A 280 -21.33 -0.88 6.07
CA VAL A 280 -21.83 -1.35 7.37
C VAL A 280 -23.33 -1.68 7.26
N LEU A 281 -23.73 -2.81 7.83
CA LEU A 281 -25.16 -3.17 7.93
C LEU A 281 -25.89 -2.20 8.84
N ASP A 282 -27.02 -1.66 8.35
CA ASP A 282 -27.91 -0.81 9.11
C ASP A 282 -28.82 -1.59 10.06
N TYR A 283 -28.93 -2.89 9.83
CA TYR A 283 -29.76 -3.80 10.60
C TYR A 283 -29.01 -5.11 10.87
N SER A 284 -29.12 -5.61 12.08
CA SER A 284 -28.55 -6.89 12.51
C SER A 284 -29.59 -7.68 13.34
N MET A 285 -29.20 -8.86 13.81
CA MET A 285 -30.02 -9.68 14.66
C MET A 285 -29.18 -10.45 15.67
N THR A 286 -29.77 -10.88 16.77
CA THR A 286 -29.15 -11.85 17.67
C THR A 286 -29.18 -13.24 16.99
N PRO A 287 -28.05 -13.91 16.77
CA PRO A 287 -28.01 -15.18 16.05
C PRO A 287 -28.69 -16.31 16.82
N GLU A 288 -29.42 -17.17 16.10
CA GLU A 288 -29.94 -18.42 16.65
C GLU A 288 -28.79 -19.40 16.96
N LYS A 289 -28.89 -20.12 18.08
CA LYS A 289 -27.89 -21.15 18.42
C LYS A 289 -28.07 -22.38 17.51
N GLY A 290 -26.95 -22.85 16.96
CA GLY A 290 -26.91 -24.02 16.09
C GLY A 290 -27.33 -23.70 14.65
N LYS A 291 -27.59 -24.72 13.86
CA LYS A 291 -28.09 -24.63 12.48
C LYS A 291 -29.59 -24.93 12.44
N ARG A 292 -30.37 -24.00 11.92
CA ARG A 292 -31.82 -24.27 11.71
C ARG A 292 -32.01 -25.40 10.68
N PRO A 293 -32.80 -26.43 10.98
CA PRO A 293 -33.09 -27.54 10.06
C PRO A 293 -33.76 -27.04 8.77
N SER A 294 -33.47 -27.70 7.65
CA SER A 294 -34.18 -27.50 6.38
C SER A 294 -35.55 -28.23 6.38
N GLY A 295 -36.46 -27.78 5.50
CA GLY A 295 -37.74 -28.42 5.31
C GLY A 295 -38.83 -28.03 6.33
N GLN A 296 -38.60 -26.96 7.09
CA GLN A 296 -39.62 -26.34 7.93
C GLN A 296 -40.41 -25.27 7.17
N ASP A 297 -41.53 -24.81 7.78
CA ASP A 297 -42.32 -23.72 7.27
C ASP A 297 -41.54 -22.40 7.11
N LYS A 298 -42.25 -21.38 6.64
CA LYS A 298 -41.70 -20.02 6.39
C LYS A 298 -40.82 -19.55 7.57
N TRP A 299 -39.62 -19.11 7.25
CA TRP A 299 -38.70 -18.52 8.22
C TRP A 299 -38.83 -17.00 8.18
N VAL A 300 -39.32 -16.42 9.26
CA VAL A 300 -39.37 -14.97 9.46
C VAL A 300 -38.13 -14.55 10.28
N ILE A 301 -37.39 -13.58 9.79
CA ILE A 301 -36.23 -13.02 10.46
C ILE A 301 -36.57 -11.58 10.84
N GLU A 302 -36.47 -11.27 12.13
CA GLU A 302 -36.64 -9.94 12.66
C GLU A 302 -35.28 -9.25 12.81
N LEU A 303 -35.14 -8.07 12.21
CA LEU A 303 -33.91 -7.28 12.21
C LEU A 303 -34.07 -6.04 13.08
N GLN A 304 -33.03 -5.70 13.83
CA GLN A 304 -32.96 -4.50 14.67
C GLN A 304 -31.91 -3.52 14.12
N PRO A 305 -32.13 -2.18 14.25
CA PRO A 305 -31.15 -1.18 13.83
C PRO A 305 -29.80 -1.36 14.54
N THR A 306 -28.71 -1.19 13.79
CA THR A 306 -27.35 -1.14 14.33
C THR A 306 -26.94 0.28 14.67
N LEU A 307 -25.89 0.44 15.49
CA LEU A 307 -25.28 1.74 15.75
C LEU A 307 -24.61 2.26 14.46
N LYS A 308 -24.69 3.56 14.26
CA LYS A 308 -24.02 4.23 13.15
C LYS A 308 -22.59 4.57 13.57
N HIS A 309 -21.59 4.02 12.87
CA HIS A 309 -20.18 4.13 13.27
C HIS A 309 -19.65 5.58 13.25
N ILE A 310 -19.99 6.35 12.23
CA ILE A 310 -19.48 7.73 12.07
C ILE A 310 -19.88 8.61 13.25
N PRO A 311 -21.16 8.69 13.69
CA PRO A 311 -21.54 9.45 14.86
C PRO A 311 -20.87 9.01 16.16
N GLU A 312 -20.71 7.68 16.36
CA GLU A 312 -20.06 7.15 17.57
C GLU A 312 -18.58 7.53 17.68
N LEU A 313 -17.93 7.86 16.56
CA LEU A 313 -16.54 8.31 16.52
C LEU A 313 -16.38 9.83 16.69
N THR A 314 -17.41 10.62 16.42
CA THR A 314 -17.30 12.07 16.27
C THR A 314 -16.58 12.77 17.43
N ASP A 315 -16.92 12.43 18.68
CA ASP A 315 -16.32 13.05 19.88
C ASP A 315 -14.86 12.63 20.10
N LEU A 316 -14.41 11.52 19.50
CA LEU A 316 -13.07 10.99 19.68
C LEU A 316 -12.08 11.44 18.61
N VAL A 317 -12.57 11.73 17.41
CA VAL A 317 -11.74 12.03 16.24
C VAL A 317 -11.66 13.55 15.94
N GLY A 318 -12.32 14.38 16.73
CA GLY A 318 -12.25 15.84 16.82
C GLY A 318 -11.70 16.56 15.59
N ASP A 319 -10.41 16.82 15.59
CA ASP A 319 -9.70 17.60 14.57
C ASP A 319 -9.24 16.76 13.34
N SER A 320 -9.59 15.47 13.28
CA SER A 320 -9.21 14.62 12.13
C SER A 320 -10.06 14.95 10.91
N ILE A 321 -9.45 14.92 9.72
CA ILE A 321 -10.19 15.00 8.44
C ILE A 321 -11.04 13.73 8.29
N ARG A 322 -12.32 13.88 7.97
CA ARG A 322 -13.27 12.77 7.86
C ARG A 322 -13.90 12.72 6.48
N ILE A 323 -13.70 11.62 5.77
CA ILE A 323 -14.22 11.40 4.43
C ILE A 323 -15.24 10.24 4.50
N GLY A 324 -16.50 10.54 4.23
CA GLY A 324 -17.57 9.56 4.14
C GLY A 324 -17.73 8.98 2.74
N PHE A 325 -18.28 7.78 2.64
CA PHE A 325 -18.73 7.22 1.37
C PHE A 325 -20.26 7.10 1.37
N LYS A 326 -20.86 7.36 0.21
CA LYS A 326 -22.29 7.24 -0.01
C LYS A 326 -22.59 6.51 -1.30
N LEU A 327 -23.29 5.37 -1.20
CA LEU A 327 -23.79 4.63 -2.35
C LEU A 327 -25.32 4.68 -2.35
N GLU A 328 -25.89 5.11 -3.46
CA GLU A 328 -27.33 5.13 -3.67
C GLU A 328 -27.70 4.37 -4.95
N THR A 329 -28.97 4.03 -5.09
CA THR A 329 -29.54 3.33 -6.23
C THR A 329 -30.86 3.95 -6.63
N GLY A 330 -31.16 4.08 -7.93
CA GLY A 330 -32.42 4.60 -8.44
C GLY A 330 -32.67 6.08 -8.11
N VAL A 331 -31.64 6.88 -7.90
CA VAL A 331 -31.74 8.32 -7.57
C VAL A 331 -31.18 9.21 -8.67
N SER A 332 -31.66 10.45 -8.72
CA SER A 332 -31.02 11.47 -9.57
C SER A 332 -29.70 11.98 -8.98
N GLU A 333 -28.95 12.72 -9.78
CA GLU A 333 -27.69 13.33 -9.33
C GLU A 333 -27.94 14.38 -8.22
N GLU A 334 -28.99 15.18 -8.36
CA GLU A 334 -29.39 16.19 -7.37
C GLU A 334 -29.77 15.53 -6.05
N GLU A 335 -30.51 14.42 -6.08
CA GLU A 335 -30.88 13.66 -4.89
C GLU A 335 -29.65 13.03 -4.21
N LEU A 336 -28.67 12.53 -4.98
CA LEU A 336 -27.42 12.01 -4.46
C LEU A 336 -26.63 13.10 -3.72
N ILE A 337 -26.49 14.28 -4.35
CA ILE A 337 -25.79 15.43 -3.76
C ILE A 337 -26.50 15.87 -2.48
N GLN A 338 -27.83 16.01 -2.49
CA GLN A 338 -28.59 16.40 -1.30
C GLN A 338 -28.43 15.40 -0.14
N LYS A 339 -28.42 14.11 -0.44
CA LYS A 339 -28.17 13.06 0.56
C LYS A 339 -26.74 13.12 1.10
N SER A 340 -25.77 13.51 0.27
CA SER A 340 -24.37 13.70 0.69
C SER A 340 -24.22 14.90 1.62
N LEU A 341 -24.80 16.02 1.29
CA LEU A 341 -24.85 17.22 2.16
C LEU A 341 -25.53 16.93 3.50
N ASN A 342 -26.61 16.13 3.47
CA ASN A 342 -27.26 15.68 4.70
C ASN A 342 -26.33 14.79 5.56
N GLN A 343 -25.50 13.96 4.93
CA GLN A 343 -24.52 13.15 5.65
C GLN A 343 -23.43 14.01 6.28
N ILE A 344 -22.92 15.00 5.54
CA ILE A 344 -21.94 15.98 6.02
C ILE A 344 -22.48 16.71 7.26
N SER A 345 -23.63 17.37 7.10
CA SER A 345 -24.26 18.15 8.18
C SER A 345 -24.63 17.32 9.40
N LYS A 346 -25.17 16.10 9.19
CA LYS A 346 -25.67 15.25 10.27
C LYS A 346 -24.58 14.54 11.06
N TYR A 347 -23.51 14.12 10.37
CA TYR A 347 -22.47 13.26 10.96
C TYR A 347 -21.12 13.96 11.11
N GLY A 348 -21.02 15.22 10.64
CA GLY A 348 -19.84 16.06 10.76
C GLY A 348 -18.63 15.52 10.00
N VAL A 349 -18.82 14.84 8.86
CA VAL A 349 -17.74 14.52 7.95
C VAL A 349 -17.46 15.74 7.08
N ASP A 350 -16.19 15.93 6.65
CA ASP A 350 -15.78 17.10 5.88
C ASP A 350 -16.09 16.92 4.39
N PHE A 351 -16.00 15.69 3.90
CA PHE A 351 -16.25 15.34 2.50
C PHE A 351 -17.04 14.04 2.39
N VAL A 352 -17.79 13.91 1.28
CA VAL A 352 -18.47 12.67 0.92
C VAL A 352 -18.11 12.27 -0.51
N ILE A 353 -17.64 11.05 -0.69
CA ILE A 353 -17.46 10.42 -2.01
C ILE A 353 -18.74 9.64 -2.33
N ALA A 354 -19.54 10.18 -3.24
CA ALA A 354 -20.87 9.72 -3.56
C ALA A 354 -20.93 8.98 -4.89
N ASN A 355 -21.64 7.83 -4.93
CA ASN A 355 -21.78 6.98 -6.10
C ASN A 355 -23.24 6.60 -6.33
N ILE A 356 -23.59 6.41 -7.59
CA ILE A 356 -24.83 5.73 -8.01
C ILE A 356 -24.47 4.33 -8.47
N LEU A 357 -25.13 3.30 -7.92
CA LEU A 357 -24.77 1.90 -8.17
C LEU A 357 -24.80 1.55 -9.66
N GLU A 358 -25.80 2.03 -10.38
CA GLU A 358 -26.03 1.78 -11.81
C GLU A 358 -24.94 2.38 -12.71
N GLN A 359 -24.19 3.36 -12.20
CA GLN A 359 -23.12 4.03 -12.92
C GLN A 359 -21.74 3.38 -12.71
N ILE A 360 -21.64 2.49 -11.73
CA ILE A 360 -20.38 1.81 -11.45
C ILE A 360 -20.05 0.83 -12.60
N GLY A 361 -18.96 1.12 -13.33
CA GLY A 361 -18.54 0.34 -14.51
C GLY A 361 -19.09 0.81 -15.84
N ASP A 362 -19.95 1.81 -15.85
CA ASP A 362 -20.35 2.50 -17.08
C ASP A 362 -19.26 3.50 -17.50
N GLN A 363 -18.73 3.34 -18.72
CA GLN A 363 -17.66 4.19 -19.27
C GLN A 363 -18.11 5.63 -19.58
N ASN A 364 -19.41 5.88 -19.65
CA ASN A 364 -19.97 7.20 -19.95
C ASN A 364 -20.37 7.98 -18.71
N SER A 365 -20.26 7.38 -17.54
CA SER A 365 -20.63 7.98 -16.25
C SER A 365 -19.40 8.16 -15.35
N PRO A 366 -19.32 9.23 -14.55
CA PRO A 366 -18.24 9.36 -13.58
C PRO A 366 -18.33 8.23 -12.54
N ARG A 367 -17.17 7.77 -12.09
CA ARG A 367 -17.06 6.72 -11.08
C ARG A 367 -17.62 7.16 -9.73
N ALA A 368 -17.43 8.44 -9.39
CA ALA A 368 -17.94 9.06 -8.15
C ALA A 368 -18.03 10.58 -8.25
N ARG A 369 -18.62 11.21 -7.21
CA ARG A 369 -18.62 12.66 -7.00
C ARG A 369 -18.05 12.93 -5.63
N LEU A 370 -17.08 13.82 -5.55
CA LEU A 370 -16.64 14.39 -4.28
C LEU A 370 -17.53 15.59 -3.96
N VAL A 371 -18.17 15.56 -2.80
CA VAL A 371 -19.04 16.65 -2.31
C VAL A 371 -18.39 17.23 -1.05
N SER A 372 -18.19 18.55 -1.01
CA SER A 372 -17.69 19.28 0.16
C SER A 372 -18.83 19.81 1.02
N ASP A 373 -18.51 20.31 2.19
CA ASP A 373 -19.46 20.98 3.10
C ASP A 373 -19.98 22.32 2.55
N GLU A 374 -19.20 22.98 1.68
CA GLU A 374 -19.62 24.20 0.95
C GLU A 374 -20.60 23.87 -0.20
N GLY A 375 -20.82 22.62 -0.51
CA GLY A 375 -21.69 22.15 -1.59
C GLY A 375 -21.01 22.06 -2.95
N ASP A 376 -19.70 22.22 -3.00
CA ASP A 376 -18.94 22.01 -4.23
C ASP A 376 -18.95 20.54 -4.62
N VAL A 377 -19.09 20.30 -5.93
CA VAL A 377 -19.15 18.94 -6.49
C VAL A 377 -18.07 18.77 -7.54
N LYS A 378 -17.17 17.81 -7.33
CA LYS A 378 -16.14 17.42 -8.29
C LYS A 378 -16.41 16.04 -8.83
N LEU A 379 -16.43 15.89 -10.16
CA LEU A 379 -16.58 14.59 -10.82
C LEU A 379 -15.24 13.84 -10.81
N LEU A 380 -15.27 12.58 -10.41
CA LEU A 380 -14.15 11.65 -10.38
C LEU A 380 -14.41 10.54 -11.41
N GLN A 381 -13.56 10.44 -12.42
CA GLN A 381 -13.82 9.60 -13.60
C GLN A 381 -13.54 8.12 -13.32
N ASP A 382 -12.53 7.83 -12.50
CA ASP A 382 -12.10 6.48 -12.17
C ASP A 382 -11.63 6.33 -10.70
N GLU A 383 -11.11 5.17 -10.34
CA GLU A 383 -10.59 4.89 -9.00
C GLU A 383 -9.29 5.66 -8.71
N ILE A 384 -8.52 6.01 -9.74
CA ILE A 384 -7.29 6.80 -9.58
C ILE A 384 -7.63 8.24 -9.20
N ASP A 385 -8.63 8.84 -9.86
CA ASP A 385 -9.12 10.17 -9.52
C ASP A 385 -9.59 10.25 -8.05
N ILE A 386 -10.26 9.20 -7.55
CA ILE A 386 -10.64 9.11 -6.13
C ILE A 386 -9.41 9.18 -5.23
N CYS A 387 -8.37 8.40 -5.55
CA CYS A 387 -7.14 8.37 -4.77
C CYS A 387 -6.40 9.72 -4.80
N LEU A 388 -6.29 10.34 -5.98
CA LEU A 388 -5.63 11.63 -6.17
C LEU A 388 -6.31 12.74 -5.38
N GLU A 389 -7.66 12.80 -5.41
CA GLU A 389 -8.39 13.81 -4.65
C GLU A 389 -8.31 13.59 -3.14
N ILE A 390 -8.39 12.35 -2.67
CA ILE A 390 -8.17 12.06 -1.26
C ILE A 390 -6.78 12.52 -0.84
N GLU A 391 -5.73 12.18 -1.60
CA GLU A 391 -4.37 12.61 -1.26
C GLU A 391 -4.25 14.14 -1.25
N LYS A 392 -4.87 14.83 -2.20
CA LYS A 392 -4.87 16.29 -2.24
C LYS A 392 -5.49 16.86 -0.96
N ILE A 393 -6.68 16.41 -0.59
CA ILE A 393 -7.40 16.84 0.63
C ILE A 393 -6.56 16.64 1.89
N ILE A 394 -5.91 15.49 2.02
CA ILE A 394 -5.18 15.16 3.26
C ILE A 394 -3.78 15.77 3.32
N SER A 395 -3.26 16.28 2.21
CA SER A 395 -1.93 16.90 2.12
C SER A 395 -1.95 18.44 2.18
N GLU A 396 -3.10 19.04 2.00
CA GLU A 396 -3.35 20.47 2.24
C GLU A 396 -3.45 20.73 3.74
#